data_71ad4b580d639f5e3e3f60b7e8c1bb80
#
_entry.id   71ad4b580d639f5e3e3f60b7e8c1bb80
#
_cell.length_a   1.000
_cell.length_b   1.000
_cell.length_c   1.000
_cell.angle_alpha   90.00
_cell.angle_beta   90.00
_cell.angle_gamma   90.00
#
_symmetry.space_group_name_H-M   'P 1'
#
loop_
_entity.id
_entity.type
_entity.pdbx_description
1 polymer ?
#
loop_
_entity_poly.entity_id
_entity_poly.type
_entity_poly.pdbx_seq_one_letter_code
_entity_poly.pdbx_strand_id
1 'polypeptide(L)'
;YCAPAGFAILKCKDKNFKGSGPCXNVSTVQCTHGIKPVVTTQLLLNGSLAEDEIVIRSENFTNNVKTIIVQLNESIEINCTRPSNNTSKGIHMGPGRAFYAYAADKIIGDIRQAHCNLSEAKWNNYFK
;
A
#
# COMPACT_ATOMS: atom_id res chain seq x y z
N TYR A 1 4.91 -14.47 -5.14
CA TYR A 1 4.16 -15.70 -5.40
C TYR A 1 4.73 -16.42 -6.60
N CYS A 2 4.84 -17.73 -6.49
CA CYS A 2 5.35 -18.55 -7.58
C CYS A 2 4.39 -19.69 -7.86
N ALA A 3 4.29 -20.04 -9.14
CA ALA A 3 3.41 -21.11 -9.55
C ALA A 3 4.07 -22.46 -9.25
N PRO A 4 3.28 -23.44 -8.83
CA PRO A 4 3.84 -24.77 -8.66
C PRO A 4 4.12 -25.42 -9.99
N ALA A 5 4.83 -26.55 -9.94
CA ALA A 5 5.19 -27.27 -11.16
C ALA A 5 3.93 -27.64 -11.92
N GLY A 6 3.97 -27.45 -13.22
CA GLY A 6 2.81 -27.74 -14.06
C GLY A 6 1.84 -26.59 -14.20
N PHE A 7 2.08 -25.48 -13.51
CA PHE A 7 1.26 -24.29 -13.60
C PHE A 7 2.08 -23.11 -14.05
N ALA A 8 1.41 -22.07 -14.46
CA ALA A 8 2.10 -20.86 -14.89
C ALA A 8 1.27 -19.64 -14.50
N ILE A 9 1.96 -18.52 -14.37
CA ILE A 9 1.32 -17.26 -14.06
C ILE A 9 1.35 -16.42 -15.32
N LEU A 10 0.20 -15.91 -15.71
CA LEU A 10 0.10 -14.99 -16.84
C LEU A 10 0.10 -13.58 -16.31
N LYS A 11 0.98 -12.77 -16.87
CA LYS A 11 1.16 -11.40 -16.42
C LYS A 11 0.68 -10.46 -17.52
N CYS A 12 -0.32 -9.65 -17.22
CA CYS A 12 -0.80 -8.66 -18.16
C CYS A 12 0.07 -7.42 -18.06
N LYS A 13 0.66 -7.05 -19.19
CA LYS A 13 1.56 -5.89 -19.21
C LYS A 13 0.99 -4.72 -19.95
N ASP A 14 -0.31 -4.72 -20.23
CA ASP A 14 -0.93 -3.55 -20.81
C ASP A 14 -0.88 -2.40 -19.82
N LYS A 15 -0.38 -1.26 -20.30
CA LYS A 15 -0.22 -0.12 -19.42
C LYS A 15 -1.55 0.44 -18.93
N ASN A 16 -2.58 0.32 -19.72
CA ASN A 16 -3.88 0.86 -19.37
C ASN A 16 -4.90 -0.20 -19.01
N PHE A 17 -4.45 -1.38 -18.65
CA PHE A 17 -5.36 -2.46 -18.28
C PHE A 17 -6.12 -2.07 -17.02
N LYS A 18 -7.43 -2.23 -17.06
CA LYS A 18 -8.28 -1.79 -15.96
C LYS A 18 -8.60 -2.87 -14.96
N GLY A 19 -8.06 -4.05 -15.15
CA GLY A 19 -8.28 -5.15 -14.22
C GLY A 19 -9.25 -6.19 -14.70
N SER A 20 -9.95 -5.93 -15.78
CA SER A 20 -10.86 -6.91 -16.35
C SER A 20 -10.87 -6.74 -17.85
N GLY A 21 -11.30 -7.77 -18.54
CA GLY A 21 -11.37 -7.74 -19.98
C GLY A 21 -10.10 -8.27 -20.63
N PRO A 22 -10.00 -8.13 -21.95
CA PRO A 22 -8.85 -8.68 -22.66
C PRO A 22 -7.57 -7.91 -22.39
N CYS A 23 -6.47 -8.65 -22.50
CA CYS A 23 -5.15 -8.09 -22.35
C CYS A 23 -4.28 -8.57 -23.50
N UNK A 24 -3.74 -7.63 -23.93
CA UNK A 24 -3.10 -7.93 -25.11
C UNK A 24 -1.71 -8.22 -24.97
N ASN A 25 -1.12 -7.65 -24.11
CA ASN A 25 0.31 -7.81 -23.90
C ASN A 25 0.50 -8.71 -22.69
N VAL A 26 0.60 -9.99 -22.94
CA VAL A 26 0.66 -10.97 -21.87
C VAL A 26 1.99 -11.69 -21.90
N SER A 27 2.61 -11.88 -20.75
CA SER A 27 3.79 -12.72 -20.64
C SER A 27 3.55 -13.80 -19.60
N THR A 28 4.34 -14.85 -19.69
CA THR A 28 4.26 -15.96 -18.76
C THR A 28 5.45 -15.89 -17.81
N VAL A 29 5.17 -15.97 -16.53
CA VAL A 29 6.23 -15.96 -15.53
C VAL A 29 6.03 -17.10 -14.56
N GLN A 30 7.11 -17.53 -13.94
CA GLN A 30 7.04 -18.54 -12.91
C GLN A 30 6.73 -17.91 -11.55
N CYS A 31 7.26 -16.72 -11.33
CA CYS A 31 7.05 -16.01 -10.07
C CYS A 31 6.71 -14.56 -10.36
N THR A 32 5.92 -13.97 -9.49
CA THR A 32 5.71 -12.52 -9.55
C THR A 32 6.93 -11.81 -8.96
N HIS A 33 6.98 -10.49 -9.14
CA HIS A 33 7.97 -9.72 -8.42
C HIS A 33 7.64 -9.75 -6.92
N GLY A 34 8.57 -9.29 -6.10
CA GLY A 34 8.34 -9.29 -4.67
C GLY A 34 7.23 -8.33 -4.29
N ILE A 35 6.27 -8.83 -3.55
CA ILE A 35 5.14 -8.03 -3.10
C ILE A 35 5.09 -8.12 -1.59
N LYS A 36 5.18 -6.98 -0.93
CA LYS A 36 5.09 -6.95 0.52
C LYS A 36 3.62 -7.00 0.96
N PRO A 37 3.28 -7.88 1.88
CA PRO A 37 1.88 -8.00 2.32
C PRO A 37 1.52 -6.93 3.35
N VAL A 38 1.44 -5.69 2.90
CA VAL A 38 1.15 -4.57 3.78
C VAL A 38 -0.35 -4.39 3.89
N VAL A 39 -0.85 -4.31 5.10
CA VAL A 39 -2.28 -4.15 5.34
C VAL A 39 -2.56 -2.70 5.70
N THR A 40 -3.39 -2.05 4.92
CA THR A 40 -3.72 -0.65 5.14
C THR A 40 -5.19 -0.41 4.83
N THR A 41 -5.64 0.80 5.14
CA THR A 41 -6.91 1.29 4.65
C THR A 41 -6.68 2.64 3.99
N GLN A 42 -7.39 2.88 2.91
CA GLN A 42 -7.43 4.13 2.17
C GLN A 42 -6.17 4.40 1.35
N LEU A 43 -5.00 4.30 1.94
CA LEU A 43 -3.76 4.54 1.21
C LEU A 43 -3.00 3.24 1.08
N LEU A 44 -2.56 2.94 -0.13
CA LEU A 44 -1.79 1.73 -0.39
C LEU A 44 -0.31 2.07 -0.34
N LEU A 45 0.45 1.25 0.35
CA LEU A 45 1.87 1.50 0.58
C LEU A 45 2.72 0.41 -0.04
N ASN A 46 3.87 0.80 -0.56
CA ASN A 46 4.88 -0.14 -1.04
C ASN A 46 4.37 -1.04 -2.16
N GLY A 47 3.41 -0.54 -2.91
CA GLY A 47 2.89 -1.27 -4.05
C GLY A 47 3.58 -0.88 -5.34
N SER A 48 2.99 -1.28 -6.44
CA SER A 48 3.54 -1.01 -7.75
C SER A 48 3.02 0.31 -8.29
N LEU A 49 3.80 0.91 -9.17
CA LEU A 49 3.45 2.17 -9.79
C LEU A 49 3.04 1.96 -11.23
N ALA A 50 2.16 2.82 -11.74
CA ALA A 50 1.83 2.82 -13.14
C ALA A 50 3.01 3.32 -13.95
N GLU A 51 3.17 2.80 -15.17
CA GLU A 51 4.35 3.13 -15.96
C GLU A 51 4.28 4.50 -16.60
N ASP A 52 3.11 4.89 -17.08
CA ASP A 52 2.99 6.15 -17.80
C ASP A 52 2.15 7.14 -17.04
N GLU A 53 0.86 6.99 -17.06
CA GLU A 53 -0.05 7.91 -16.42
C GLU A 53 -0.78 7.23 -15.29
N ILE A 54 -1.34 8.03 -14.41
CA ILE A 54 -2.15 7.49 -13.34
C ILE A 54 -3.27 6.64 -13.93
N VAL A 55 -3.46 5.48 -13.35
CA VAL A 55 -4.53 4.57 -13.78
C VAL A 55 -5.59 4.52 -12.71
N ILE A 56 -6.82 4.69 -13.11
CA ILE A 56 -7.96 4.63 -12.20
C ILE A 56 -8.76 3.40 -12.55
N ARG A 57 -8.96 2.55 -11.56
CA ARG A 57 -9.61 1.27 -11.78
C ARG A 57 -10.84 1.13 -10.93
N SER A 58 -11.90 0.59 -11.52
CA SER A 58 -13.10 0.27 -10.79
C SER A 58 -13.85 -0.82 -11.53
N GLU A 59 -14.55 -1.63 -10.78
CA GLU A 59 -15.37 -2.64 -11.40
C GLU A 59 -16.49 -1.99 -12.21
N ASN A 60 -17.01 -0.89 -11.73
CA ASN A 60 -18.09 -0.19 -12.41
C ASN A 60 -18.10 1.27 -11.97
N PHE A 61 -17.67 2.15 -12.85
CA PHE A 61 -17.56 3.56 -12.50
C PHE A 61 -18.88 4.24 -12.23
N THR A 62 -19.96 3.67 -12.73
CA THR A 62 -21.26 4.28 -12.53
C THR A 62 -21.92 3.86 -11.23
N ASN A 63 -21.33 2.93 -10.50
CA ASN A 63 -21.88 2.42 -9.27
C ASN A 63 -21.11 3.01 -8.09
N ASN A 64 -21.77 3.84 -7.29
CA ASN A 64 -21.13 4.53 -6.20
C ASN A 64 -20.58 3.62 -5.11
N VAL A 65 -21.16 2.44 -4.97
CA VAL A 65 -20.73 1.56 -3.90
C VAL A 65 -19.50 0.74 -4.26
N LYS A 66 -19.08 0.77 -5.52
CA LYS A 66 -17.88 0.03 -5.91
C LYS A 66 -16.63 0.80 -5.54
N THR A 67 -15.61 0.07 -5.18
CA THR A 67 -14.32 0.67 -4.82
C THR A 67 -13.60 1.17 -6.06
N ILE A 68 -13.01 2.33 -5.94
CA ILE A 68 -12.16 2.89 -6.98
C ILE A 68 -10.72 2.82 -6.50
N ILE A 69 -9.86 2.24 -7.31
CA ILE A 69 -8.44 2.16 -6.99
C ILE A 69 -7.68 3.10 -7.91
N VAL A 70 -6.90 3.98 -7.30
CA VAL A 70 -6.07 4.92 -8.05
C VAL A 70 -4.63 4.47 -7.91
N GLN A 71 -4.01 4.13 -9.03
CA GLN A 71 -2.62 3.72 -9.05
C GLN A 71 -1.77 4.88 -9.55
N LEU A 72 -0.91 5.39 -8.69
CA LEU A 72 -0.07 6.52 -9.04
C LEU A 72 1.08 6.07 -9.94
N ASN A 73 1.58 7.00 -10.71
CA ASN A 73 2.76 6.73 -11.54
C ASN A 73 4.05 7.25 -10.91
N GLU A 74 3.95 7.83 -9.74
CA GLU A 74 5.11 8.32 -9.01
C GLU A 74 4.82 8.16 -7.53
N SER A 75 5.79 7.68 -6.78
CA SER A 75 5.55 7.44 -5.37
C SER A 75 5.55 8.75 -4.59
N ILE A 76 4.78 8.74 -3.52
CA ILE A 76 4.75 9.86 -2.59
C ILE A 76 5.20 9.31 -1.24
N GLU A 77 6.31 9.80 -0.76
CA GLU A 77 6.86 9.32 0.48
C GLU A 77 6.00 9.79 1.64
N ILE A 78 5.72 8.89 2.55
CA ILE A 78 4.97 9.24 3.74
C ILE A 78 5.82 8.88 4.94
N ASN A 79 6.02 9.85 5.82
CA ASN A 79 6.86 9.69 6.98
C ASN A 79 6.01 9.78 8.23
N CYS A 80 6.06 8.74 9.03
CA CYS A 80 5.26 8.68 10.22
C CYS A 80 6.14 8.76 11.44
N THR A 81 5.72 9.55 12.40
CA THR A 81 6.50 9.82 13.59
C THR A 81 5.68 9.53 14.82
N ARG A 82 6.34 8.97 15.80
CA ARG A 82 5.75 8.74 17.10
C ARG A 82 6.71 9.24 18.15
N PRO A 83 6.25 9.88 19.20
CA PRO A 83 7.17 10.38 20.22
C PRO A 83 8.10 9.29 20.71
N SER A 84 9.38 9.58 20.70
CA SER A 84 10.38 8.54 20.80
C SER A 84 10.56 7.98 22.19
N ASN A 85 10.38 8.80 23.19
CA ASN A 85 10.72 8.33 24.53
C ASN A 85 9.76 7.30 25.07
N ASN A 86 8.69 7.00 24.34
CA ASN A 86 7.76 6.01 24.78
C ASN A 86 8.04 4.63 24.28
N THR A 87 8.82 4.55 23.25
CA THR A 87 8.86 3.31 22.51
C THR A 87 9.97 2.40 22.90
N SER A 88 11.06 2.94 23.42
CA SER A 88 12.22 2.11 23.61
C SER A 88 11.98 0.98 24.59
N LYS A 89 11.28 1.25 25.68
CA LYS A 89 11.07 0.20 26.65
C LYS A 89 10.13 -0.87 26.16
N GLY A 90 9.08 -0.45 25.48
CA GLY A 90 8.15 -1.43 24.96
C GLY A 90 8.78 -2.36 23.96
N ILE A 91 9.63 -1.81 23.13
CA ILE A 91 10.28 -2.61 22.12
C ILE A 91 11.17 -3.67 22.74
N HIS A 92 11.87 -3.31 23.79
CA HIS A 92 12.82 -4.23 24.38
C HIS A 92 12.14 -5.39 25.07
N MET A 93 10.93 -5.24 25.43
CA MET A 93 10.23 -6.32 26.08
C MET A 93 9.79 -7.41 25.13
N GLY A 94 10.11 -7.25 23.88
CA GLY A 94 9.77 -8.24 22.91
C GLY A 94 8.37 -8.04 22.36
N PRO A 95 8.03 -8.88 21.43
CA PRO A 95 6.76 -8.72 20.75
C PRO A 95 5.57 -9.12 21.61
N GLY A 96 4.45 -8.68 21.19
CA GLY A 96 3.22 -9.16 21.75
C GLY A 96 2.85 -8.49 23.05
N ARG A 97 2.67 -9.32 24.06
CA ARG A 97 1.98 -8.84 25.23
C ARG A 97 2.72 -7.75 26.00
N ALA A 98 4.01 -7.89 26.16
CA ALA A 98 4.75 -6.90 26.93
C ALA A 98 4.73 -5.55 26.26
N PHE A 99 4.95 -5.54 24.96
CA PHE A 99 4.90 -4.30 24.23
C PHE A 99 3.51 -3.66 24.28
N TYR A 100 2.51 -4.50 24.15
CA TYR A 100 1.16 -4.00 24.16
C TYR A 100 0.80 -3.38 25.51
N ALA A 101 1.17 -4.02 26.58
CA ALA A 101 0.88 -3.49 27.89
C ALA A 101 1.58 -2.15 28.11
N TYR A 102 2.83 -2.05 27.69
CA TYR A 102 3.54 -0.79 27.82
C TYR A 102 2.88 0.31 26.99
N ALA A 103 2.53 -0.02 25.78
CA ALA A 103 1.89 0.95 24.91
C ALA A 103 0.55 1.40 25.48
N ALA A 104 -0.18 0.47 26.07
CA ALA A 104 -1.47 0.83 26.62
C ALA A 104 -1.32 1.81 27.79
N ASP A 105 -0.29 1.64 28.60
CA ASP A 105 -0.08 2.56 29.69
C ASP A 105 0.24 3.96 29.20
N LYS A 106 0.92 4.07 28.09
CA LYS A 106 1.37 5.37 27.60
C LYS A 106 0.46 5.98 26.56
N ILE A 107 -0.47 5.23 26.08
CA ILE A 107 -1.13 5.58 24.85
C ILE A 107 -2.04 6.78 24.95
N ILE A 108 -2.58 7.03 26.14
CA ILE A 108 -3.55 8.10 26.28
C ILE A 108 -2.93 9.45 25.96
N GLY A 109 -1.73 9.68 26.41
CA GLY A 109 -1.07 10.94 26.14
C GLY A 109 -0.36 10.97 24.81
N ASP A 110 0.19 9.83 24.40
CA ASP A 110 1.11 9.83 23.27
C ASP A 110 0.46 9.61 21.92
N ILE A 111 -0.64 8.91 21.89
CA ILE A 111 -1.23 8.55 20.61
C ILE A 111 -1.66 9.79 19.84
N ARG A 112 -2.01 10.84 20.54
CA ARG A 112 -2.41 12.06 19.86
C ARG A 112 -1.25 12.78 19.20
N GLN A 113 -0.03 12.45 19.57
CA GLN A 113 1.14 13.06 18.99
C GLN A 113 1.70 12.27 17.84
N ALA A 114 1.27 11.03 17.68
CA ALA A 114 1.70 10.27 16.53
C ALA A 114 1.04 10.83 15.28
N HIS A 115 1.82 10.97 14.23
CA HIS A 115 1.29 11.55 13.01
C HIS A 115 2.15 11.17 11.84
N CYS A 116 1.61 11.38 10.66
CA CYS A 116 2.31 11.10 9.43
C CYS A 116 2.31 12.34 8.55
N ASN A 117 3.42 12.56 7.86
CA ASN A 117 3.59 13.66 6.96
C ASN A 117 3.83 13.17 5.56
N LEU A 118 3.30 13.88 4.59
CA LEU A 118 3.63 13.62 3.20
C LEU A 118 3.77 14.94 2.48
N SER A 119 4.35 14.90 1.29
CA SER A 119 4.60 16.12 0.54
C SER A 119 3.28 16.67 0.00
N GLU A 120 2.89 17.82 0.50
CA GLU A 120 1.68 18.43 0.04
C GLU A 120 1.77 18.80 -1.43
N ALA A 121 2.93 19.24 -1.87
CA ALA A 121 3.09 19.61 -3.27
C ALA A 121 2.91 18.41 -4.18
N LYS A 122 3.52 17.29 -3.84
CA LYS A 122 3.35 16.10 -4.66
C LYS A 122 1.92 15.61 -4.63
N TRP A 123 1.32 15.61 -3.46
CA TRP A 123 -0.06 15.16 -3.35
C TRP A 123 -0.99 16.01 -4.17
N ASN A 124 -0.82 17.31 -4.10
CA ASN A 124 -1.72 18.22 -4.80
C ASN A 124 -1.55 18.14 -6.31
N ASN A 125 -0.36 17.81 -6.79
CA ASN A 125 -0.16 17.68 -8.21
C ASN A 125 -1.03 16.56 -8.80
N TYR A 126 -1.33 15.55 -8.01
CA TYR A 126 -2.13 14.45 -8.53
C TYR A 126 -3.61 14.73 -8.50
N PHE A 127 -4.06 15.61 -7.66
CA PHE A 127 -5.48 15.76 -7.42
C PHE A 127 -6.03 17.15 -7.74
N LYS A 128 -5.39 17.82 -8.62
CA LYS A 128 -5.92 19.08 -9.12
C LYS A 128 -7.05 18.85 -10.08
#